data_07332e802f819c1032e2205ac4707fb5
#
_entry.id   07332e802f819c1032e2205ac4707fb5
#
_cell.length_a   1.000
_cell.length_b   1.000
_cell.length_c   1.000
_cell.angle_alpha   90.00
_cell.angle_beta   90.00
_cell.angle_gamma   90.00
#
_symmetry.space_group_name_H-M   'P 1'
#
loop_
_entity.id
_entity.type
_entity.pdbx_description
1 polymer ?
#
loop_
_entity_poly.entity_id
_entity_poly.type
_entity_poly.pdbx_seq_one_letter_code
_entity_poly.pdbx_strand_id
1 'polypeptide(L)'
;MFEEFYGFERTPFCRDIPTSELYQSPTLEETLSRLSYVAERQLFCVVTGECGTGKTTTIRRFRDQLDPQKYTLMYLADSKMTPRNFYKGMLDQIGAESKFYRGDAKRQLHKEIELMKGLHKKQPVVIVDEAHLLDREMLEEVRFLLNFKMDAESPMALILVGQVELWDKLQLQSYTAIRQRIDMQCKMQQLDRAQMDAYIRRHLEYAGSAHEIFSDEAVEAIYRYSGGSARLINKACTSSLIFGCQNGKRIIDDHMVKLVINGELS
;
A
#
# COMPACT_ATOMS: atom_id res chain seq x y z
N MET A 1 -19.68 5.43 21.16
CA MET A 1 -20.76 4.46 21.51
C MET A 1 -20.20 3.07 21.85
N PHE A 2 -19.68 2.27 20.88
CA PHE A 2 -19.09 0.97 21.23
C PHE A 2 -17.72 1.14 21.92
N GLU A 3 -16.98 2.17 21.61
CA GLU A 3 -15.71 2.51 22.28
C GLU A 3 -15.90 2.67 23.79
N GLU A 4 -16.89 3.42 24.20
CA GLU A 4 -17.21 3.65 25.61
C GLU A 4 -17.68 2.35 26.30
N PHE A 5 -18.48 1.53 25.59
CA PHE A 5 -18.96 0.26 26.11
C PHE A 5 -17.83 -0.74 26.39
N TYR A 6 -16.84 -0.83 25.51
CA TYR A 6 -15.67 -1.69 25.68
C TYR A 6 -14.54 -1.02 26.46
N GLY A 7 -14.65 0.27 26.78
CA GLY A 7 -13.62 1.04 27.48
C GLY A 7 -12.41 1.39 26.60
N PHE A 8 -12.62 1.53 25.29
CA PHE A 8 -11.56 1.91 24.36
C PHE A 8 -11.22 3.39 24.49
N GLU A 9 -9.93 3.72 24.51
CA GLU A 9 -9.39 5.06 24.43
C GLU A 9 -9.34 5.58 22.98
N ARG A 10 -9.25 4.65 22.02
CA ARG A 10 -9.16 4.91 20.58
C ARG A 10 -10.00 3.91 19.82
N THR A 11 -10.46 4.26 18.62
CA THR A 11 -11.22 3.35 17.76
C THR A 11 -10.30 2.26 17.20
N PRO A 12 -10.53 0.95 17.49
CA PRO A 12 -9.78 -0.12 16.86
C PRO A 12 -10.20 -0.29 15.38
N PHE A 13 -9.36 -0.97 14.60
CA PHE A 13 -9.64 -1.31 13.20
C PHE A 13 -9.91 -0.12 12.26
N CYS A 14 -9.53 1.09 12.67
CA CYS A 14 -9.66 2.29 11.85
C CYS A 14 -8.63 2.34 10.71
N ARG A 15 -8.94 3.13 9.66
CA ARG A 15 -8.04 3.27 8.50
C ARG A 15 -6.86 4.20 8.75
N ASP A 16 -7.01 5.12 9.68
CA ASP A 16 -6.07 6.18 10.03
C ASP A 16 -5.14 5.81 11.19
N ILE A 17 -5.10 4.52 11.56
CA ILE A 17 -4.14 4.04 12.55
C ILE A 17 -2.72 4.53 12.20
N PRO A 18 -1.98 5.11 13.18
CA PRO A 18 -0.61 5.54 12.96
C PRO A 18 0.26 4.39 12.44
N THR A 19 1.14 4.68 11.49
CA THR A 19 1.96 3.64 10.88
C THR A 19 2.94 3.00 11.86
N SER A 20 3.28 3.67 12.97
CA SER A 20 4.06 3.10 14.08
C SER A 20 3.33 2.00 14.84
N GLU A 21 1.99 2.02 14.83
CA GLU A 21 1.13 1.11 15.57
C GLU A 21 0.65 -0.09 14.76
N LEU A 22 1.05 -0.17 13.49
CA LEU A 22 0.69 -1.29 12.62
C LEU A 22 1.25 -2.62 13.14
N TYR A 23 0.49 -3.69 12.95
CA TYR A 23 0.98 -5.04 13.16
C TYR A 23 2.16 -5.32 12.22
N GLN A 24 3.28 -5.73 12.79
CA GLN A 24 4.54 -6.01 12.07
C GLN A 24 4.51 -7.47 11.57
N SER A 25 3.89 -7.72 10.42
CA SER A 25 3.99 -9.05 9.80
C SER A 25 5.35 -9.23 9.13
N PRO A 26 5.86 -10.48 9.02
CA PRO A 26 7.12 -10.74 8.30
C PRO A 26 7.11 -10.22 6.86
N THR A 27 5.98 -10.35 6.18
CA THR A 27 5.79 -9.83 4.81
C THR A 27 5.87 -8.31 4.75
N LEU A 28 5.32 -7.60 5.76
CA LEU A 28 5.41 -6.14 5.85
C LEU A 28 6.87 -5.70 6.04
N GLU A 29 7.58 -6.32 6.99
CA GLU A 29 8.98 -5.98 7.28
C GLU A 29 9.91 -6.26 6.10
N GLU A 30 9.74 -7.41 5.44
CA GLU A 30 10.49 -7.75 4.24
C GLU A 30 10.22 -6.74 3.11
N THR A 31 8.95 -6.39 2.88
CA THR A 31 8.57 -5.43 1.84
C THR A 31 9.16 -4.05 2.13
N LEU A 32 9.08 -3.56 3.37
CA LEU A 32 9.66 -2.27 3.77
C LEU A 32 11.19 -2.24 3.58
N SER A 33 11.88 -3.32 3.96
CA SER A 33 13.32 -3.45 3.78
C SER A 33 13.71 -3.40 2.29
N ARG A 34 12.97 -4.12 1.45
CA ARG A 34 13.17 -4.09 -0.01
C ARG A 34 12.90 -2.72 -0.61
N LEU A 35 11.82 -2.06 -0.21
CA LEU A 35 11.49 -0.70 -0.68
C LEU A 35 12.54 0.32 -0.26
N SER A 36 13.09 0.21 0.95
CA SER A 36 14.19 1.06 1.41
C SER A 36 15.44 0.88 0.55
N TYR A 37 15.79 -0.35 0.20
CA TYR A 37 16.89 -0.66 -0.71
C TYR A 37 16.63 -0.12 -2.12
N VAL A 38 15.40 -0.26 -2.62
CA VAL A 38 14.97 0.31 -3.91
C VAL A 38 15.16 1.83 -3.95
N ALA A 39 14.74 2.53 -2.88
CA ALA A 39 14.91 3.98 -2.77
C ALA A 39 16.40 4.37 -2.73
N GLU A 40 17.20 3.65 -1.95
CA GLU A 40 18.64 3.94 -1.82
C GLU A 40 19.41 3.73 -3.13
N ARG A 41 19.09 2.65 -3.85
CA ARG A 41 19.77 2.28 -5.10
C ARG A 41 19.10 2.83 -6.35
N GLN A 42 17.99 3.56 -6.21
CA GLN A 42 17.23 4.11 -7.32
C GLN A 42 16.80 3.04 -8.34
N LEU A 43 16.22 1.94 -7.85
CA LEU A 43 15.84 0.78 -8.63
C LEU A 43 14.36 0.82 -9.06
N PHE A 44 13.99 -0.11 -9.93
CA PHE A 44 12.61 -0.34 -10.33
C PHE A 44 12.01 -1.56 -9.61
N CYS A 45 10.93 -1.33 -8.88
CA CYS A 45 10.24 -2.34 -8.08
C CYS A 45 8.77 -2.47 -8.46
N VAL A 46 8.25 -3.68 -8.34
CA VAL A 46 6.82 -3.98 -8.46
C VAL A 46 6.32 -4.62 -7.18
N VAL A 47 5.30 -4.03 -6.56
CA VAL A 47 4.62 -4.54 -5.37
C VAL A 47 3.24 -5.04 -5.78
N THR A 48 2.98 -6.32 -5.58
CA THR A 48 1.69 -6.92 -5.91
C THR A 48 1.07 -7.64 -4.71
N GLY A 49 -0.23 -7.82 -4.75
CA GLY A 49 -0.99 -8.58 -3.76
C GLY A 49 -2.48 -8.44 -3.98
N GLU A 50 -3.22 -9.37 -3.43
CA GLU A 50 -4.69 -9.36 -3.46
C GLU A 50 -5.29 -8.08 -2.88
N CYS A 51 -6.58 -7.85 -3.17
CA CYS A 51 -7.31 -6.75 -2.56
C CYS A 51 -7.35 -6.92 -1.02
N GLY A 52 -7.04 -5.85 -0.28
CA GLY A 52 -7.09 -5.88 1.19
C GLY A 52 -5.85 -6.45 1.90
N THR A 53 -4.76 -6.77 1.19
CA THR A 53 -3.49 -7.23 1.78
C THR A 53 -2.66 -6.13 2.44
N GLY A 54 -3.14 -4.88 2.43
CA GLY A 54 -2.42 -3.77 3.07
C GLY A 54 -1.37 -3.08 2.21
N LYS A 55 -1.38 -3.23 0.87
CA LYS A 55 -0.42 -2.56 -0.04
C LYS A 55 -0.29 -1.07 0.23
N THR A 56 -1.39 -0.32 0.17
CA THR A 56 -1.39 1.13 0.38
C THR A 56 -0.96 1.51 1.81
N THR A 57 -1.28 0.67 2.80
CA THR A 57 -0.83 0.83 4.19
C THR A 57 0.69 0.66 4.30
N THR A 58 1.25 -0.33 3.60
CA THR A 58 2.70 -0.55 3.50
C THR A 58 3.40 0.65 2.85
N ILE A 59 2.83 1.19 1.77
CA ILE A 59 3.35 2.38 1.10
C ILE A 59 3.28 3.61 2.02
N ARG A 60 2.21 3.76 2.80
CA ARG A 60 2.11 4.83 3.82
C ARG A 60 3.21 4.70 4.87
N ARG A 61 3.44 3.48 5.39
CA ARG A 61 4.53 3.22 6.34
C ARG A 61 5.90 3.48 5.74
N PHE A 62 6.14 3.04 4.50
CA PHE A 62 7.37 3.31 3.78
C PHE A 62 7.61 4.82 3.62
N ARG A 63 6.59 5.58 3.19
CA ARG A 63 6.67 7.04 3.09
C ARG A 63 7.10 7.68 4.42
N ASP A 64 6.47 7.26 5.52
CA ASP A 64 6.73 7.83 6.84
C ASP A 64 8.13 7.48 7.39
N GLN A 65 8.77 6.43 6.85
CA GLN A 65 10.16 6.05 7.18
C GLN A 65 11.21 6.76 6.33
N LEU A 66 10.83 7.31 5.18
CA LEU A 66 11.77 8.01 4.31
C LEU A 66 12.22 9.34 4.93
N ASP A 67 13.52 9.56 4.95
CA ASP A 67 14.10 10.84 5.36
C ASP A 67 13.78 11.94 4.31
N PRO A 68 12.97 12.95 4.66
CA PRO A 68 12.58 14.00 3.72
C PRO A 68 13.76 14.93 3.32
N GLN A 69 14.89 14.86 4.04
CA GLN A 69 16.11 15.57 3.64
C GLN A 69 16.83 14.86 2.51
N LYS A 70 16.76 13.52 2.48
CA LYS A 70 17.45 12.68 1.48
C LYS A 70 16.57 12.33 0.28
N TYR A 71 15.26 12.21 0.48
CA TYR A 71 14.33 11.74 -0.55
C TYR A 71 13.24 12.76 -0.86
N THR A 72 12.81 12.77 -2.12
CA THR A 72 11.59 13.45 -2.57
C THR A 72 10.64 12.40 -3.10
N LEU A 73 9.55 12.17 -2.37
CA LEU A 73 8.55 11.17 -2.75
C LEU A 73 7.44 11.82 -3.57
N MET A 74 7.11 11.20 -4.70
CA MET A 74 5.98 11.52 -5.56
C MET A 74 5.03 10.32 -5.59
N TYR A 75 3.77 10.52 -5.20
CA TYR A 75 2.75 9.49 -5.16
C TYR A 75 1.64 9.77 -6.16
N LEU A 76 1.42 8.83 -7.05
CA LEU A 76 0.43 8.91 -8.12
C LEU A 76 -0.57 7.75 -7.99
N ALA A 77 -1.85 8.09 -7.89
CA ALA A 77 -2.95 7.13 -7.76
C ALA A 77 -4.13 7.54 -8.66
N ASP A 78 -3.93 7.45 -9.97
CA ASP A 78 -4.96 7.77 -10.96
C ASP A 78 -5.32 6.53 -11.77
N SER A 79 -6.60 6.16 -11.77
CA SER A 79 -7.12 4.99 -12.49
C SER A 79 -7.09 5.13 -14.01
N LYS A 80 -6.98 6.36 -14.53
CA LYS A 80 -6.92 6.68 -15.97
C LYS A 80 -5.69 7.49 -16.31
N MET A 81 -4.56 7.10 -15.78
CA MET A 81 -3.29 7.79 -15.98
C MET A 81 -2.85 7.73 -17.44
N THR A 82 -2.74 8.88 -18.05
CA THR A 82 -2.13 9.04 -19.38
C THR A 82 -0.67 9.51 -19.21
N PRO A 83 0.21 9.30 -20.20
CA PRO A 83 1.58 9.79 -20.14
C PRO A 83 1.70 11.28 -19.79
N ARG A 84 0.79 12.11 -20.33
CA ARG A 84 0.74 13.55 -20.01
C ARG A 84 0.41 13.81 -18.55
N ASN A 85 -0.65 13.15 -18.03
CA ASN A 85 -1.07 13.30 -16.64
C ASN A 85 -0.02 12.77 -15.68
N PHE A 86 0.68 11.72 -16.07
CA PHE A 86 1.81 11.15 -15.31
C PHE A 86 2.93 12.18 -15.12
N TYR A 87 3.41 12.81 -16.21
CA TYR A 87 4.44 13.86 -16.10
C TYR A 87 3.93 15.08 -15.34
N LYS A 88 2.71 15.51 -15.62
CA LYS A 88 2.08 16.62 -14.90
C LYS A 88 2.00 16.33 -13.39
N GLY A 89 1.49 15.17 -13.00
CA GLY A 89 1.37 14.80 -11.59
C GLY A 89 2.69 14.75 -10.83
N MET A 90 3.78 14.33 -11.49
CA MET A 90 5.12 14.38 -10.90
C MET A 90 5.64 15.82 -10.77
N LEU A 91 5.49 16.63 -11.81
CA LEU A 91 5.95 18.03 -11.81
C LEU A 91 5.18 18.86 -10.78
N ASP A 92 3.86 18.71 -10.69
CA ASP A 92 3.03 19.41 -9.70
C ASP A 92 3.47 19.08 -8.26
N GLN A 93 3.86 17.83 -7.97
CA GLN A 93 4.29 17.43 -6.62
C GLN A 93 5.69 17.94 -6.23
N ILE A 94 6.51 18.30 -7.19
CA ILE A 94 7.80 18.98 -6.93
C ILE A 94 7.69 20.50 -7.04
N GLY A 95 6.48 21.04 -7.22
CA GLY A 95 6.21 22.47 -7.28
C GLY A 95 6.55 23.14 -8.62
N ALA A 96 6.68 22.35 -9.70
CA ALA A 96 6.96 22.84 -11.04
C ALA A 96 5.70 22.87 -11.90
N GLU A 97 5.39 24.01 -12.51
CA GLU A 97 4.27 24.12 -13.44
C GLU A 97 4.57 23.31 -14.72
N SER A 98 3.72 22.33 -15.02
CA SER A 98 3.93 21.41 -16.14
C SER A 98 3.68 22.09 -17.48
N LYS A 99 4.58 21.89 -18.43
CA LYS A 99 4.37 22.27 -19.83
C LYS A 99 3.23 21.49 -20.48
N PHE A 100 2.58 22.08 -21.47
CA PHE A 100 1.37 21.55 -22.10
C PHE A 100 1.62 20.24 -22.88
N TYR A 101 2.68 20.21 -23.70
CA TYR A 101 2.97 19.06 -24.55
C TYR A 101 3.75 17.97 -23.77
N ARG A 102 3.37 16.69 -23.97
CA ARG A 102 3.98 15.50 -23.34
C ARG A 102 5.51 15.51 -23.43
N GLY A 103 6.05 15.76 -24.64
CA GLY A 103 7.49 15.75 -24.86
C GLY A 103 8.24 16.87 -24.11
N ASP A 104 7.59 18.03 -23.96
CA ASP A 104 8.16 19.16 -23.20
C ASP A 104 8.09 18.89 -21.70
N ALA A 105 6.96 18.34 -21.21
CA ALA A 105 6.80 17.95 -19.81
C ALA A 105 7.81 16.85 -19.43
N LYS A 106 8.05 15.87 -20.31
CA LYS A 106 9.09 14.85 -20.11
C LYS A 106 10.48 15.46 -19.99
N ARG A 107 10.87 16.34 -20.92
CA ARG A 107 12.17 17.04 -20.87
C ARG A 107 12.30 17.91 -19.62
N GLN A 108 11.22 18.57 -19.23
CA GLN A 108 11.16 19.38 -18.02
C GLN A 108 11.38 18.49 -16.78
N LEU A 109 10.66 17.35 -16.66
CA LEU A 109 10.84 16.43 -15.55
C LEU A 109 12.29 15.94 -15.43
N HIS A 110 12.91 15.54 -16.54
CA HIS A 110 14.31 15.11 -16.54
C HIS A 110 15.23 16.21 -15.99
N LYS A 111 15.04 17.47 -16.41
CA LYS A 111 15.81 18.60 -15.91
C LYS A 111 15.61 18.85 -14.42
N GLU A 112 14.37 18.78 -13.95
CA GLU A 112 14.04 18.94 -12.52
C GLU A 112 14.67 17.81 -11.67
N ILE A 113 14.67 16.58 -12.17
CA ILE A 113 15.33 15.44 -11.50
C ILE A 113 16.85 15.66 -11.42
N GLU A 114 17.47 16.13 -12.50
CA GLU A 114 18.92 16.46 -12.50
C GLU A 114 19.25 17.56 -11.49
N LEU A 115 18.42 18.62 -11.43
CA LEU A 115 18.56 19.69 -10.43
C LEU A 115 18.39 19.16 -9.00
N MET A 116 17.37 18.33 -8.78
CA MET A 116 17.11 17.71 -7.49
C MET A 116 18.31 16.89 -7.01
N LYS A 117 18.84 16.02 -7.86
CA LYS A 117 20.02 15.18 -7.53
C LYS A 117 21.31 16.02 -7.40
N GLY A 118 21.53 16.93 -8.33
CA GLY A 118 22.77 17.71 -8.40
C GLY A 118 22.86 18.80 -7.34
N LEU A 119 21.85 19.65 -7.25
CA LEU A 119 21.83 20.83 -6.40
C LEU A 119 21.32 20.53 -4.99
N HIS A 120 20.14 19.87 -4.91
CA HIS A 120 19.48 19.62 -3.63
C HIS A 120 19.95 18.34 -2.93
N LYS A 121 20.75 17.50 -3.61
CA LYS A 121 21.24 16.20 -3.10
C LYS A 121 20.12 15.26 -2.65
N LYS A 122 18.91 15.44 -3.22
CA LYS A 122 17.75 14.60 -2.95
C LYS A 122 17.56 13.55 -4.04
N GLN A 123 17.14 12.38 -3.61
CA GLN A 123 16.85 11.24 -4.50
C GLN A 123 15.34 11.15 -4.72
N PRO A 124 14.86 11.16 -5.98
CA PRO A 124 13.45 11.03 -6.28
C PRO A 124 12.99 9.58 -6.09
N VAL A 125 11.82 9.43 -5.47
CA VAL A 125 11.10 8.15 -5.32
C VAL A 125 9.70 8.34 -5.86
N VAL A 126 9.37 7.61 -6.92
CA VAL A 126 8.05 7.67 -7.57
C VAL A 126 7.27 6.40 -7.26
N ILE A 127 6.07 6.56 -6.74
CA ILE A 127 5.14 5.48 -6.47
C ILE A 127 3.91 5.67 -7.35
N VAL A 128 3.59 4.64 -8.12
CA VAL A 128 2.36 4.57 -8.91
C VAL A 128 1.48 3.50 -8.30
N ASP A 129 0.42 3.93 -7.60
CA ASP A 129 -0.56 3.01 -7.01
C ASP A 129 -1.63 2.64 -8.04
N GLU A 130 -2.34 1.54 -7.80
CA GLU A 130 -3.33 0.93 -8.72
C GLU A 130 -2.75 0.69 -10.13
N ALA A 131 -1.45 0.39 -10.23
CA ALA A 131 -0.73 0.25 -11.50
C ALA A 131 -1.24 -0.92 -12.40
N HIS A 132 -2.07 -1.82 -11.88
CA HIS A 132 -2.76 -2.84 -12.68
C HIS A 132 -3.74 -2.23 -13.69
N LEU A 133 -4.20 -0.99 -13.45
CA LEU A 133 -5.10 -0.24 -14.34
C LEU A 133 -4.35 0.47 -15.49
N LEU A 134 -3.01 0.58 -15.41
CA LEU A 134 -2.23 1.21 -16.48
C LEU A 134 -2.37 0.44 -17.78
N ASP A 135 -2.61 1.17 -18.86
CA ASP A 135 -2.63 0.61 -20.20
C ASP A 135 -1.21 0.33 -20.74
N ARG A 136 -1.15 -0.21 -21.95
CA ARG A 136 0.13 -0.53 -22.59
C ARG A 136 0.95 0.72 -22.88
N GLU A 137 0.32 1.81 -23.32
CA GLU A 137 1.02 3.06 -23.64
C GLU A 137 1.71 3.62 -22.39
N MET A 138 1.01 3.59 -21.26
CA MET A 138 1.57 4.08 -20.00
C MET A 138 2.72 3.20 -19.49
N LEU A 139 2.61 1.88 -19.59
CA LEU A 139 3.70 0.96 -19.20
C LEU A 139 4.93 1.13 -20.09
N GLU A 140 4.76 1.36 -21.39
CA GLU A 140 5.87 1.68 -22.29
C GLU A 140 6.49 3.04 -21.95
N GLU A 141 5.69 4.04 -21.55
CA GLU A 141 6.21 5.33 -21.13
C GLU A 141 7.06 5.22 -19.86
N VAL A 142 6.62 4.40 -18.89
CA VAL A 142 7.41 4.06 -17.69
C VAL A 142 8.76 3.47 -18.08
N ARG A 143 8.79 2.55 -19.03
CA ARG A 143 10.04 1.96 -19.56
C ARG A 143 10.97 3.02 -20.15
N PHE A 144 10.42 3.95 -20.95
CA PHE A 144 11.21 5.03 -21.55
C PHE A 144 11.68 6.06 -20.54
N LEU A 145 10.94 6.28 -19.47
CA LEU A 145 11.35 7.17 -18.38
C LEU A 145 12.60 6.65 -17.67
N LEU A 146 12.68 5.33 -17.48
CA LEU A 146 13.85 4.69 -16.86
C LEU A 146 15.09 4.65 -17.75
N ASN A 147 14.94 4.88 -19.06
CA ASN A 147 16.08 4.96 -19.98
C ASN A 147 16.72 6.35 -19.91
N PHE A 148 17.59 6.54 -18.93
CA PHE A 148 18.28 7.80 -18.68
C PHE A 148 19.79 7.66 -18.97
N LYS A 149 20.40 8.67 -19.56
CA LYS A 149 21.83 8.67 -19.91
C LYS A 149 22.29 7.39 -20.65
N MET A 150 21.55 7.01 -21.71
CA MET A 150 21.81 5.77 -22.46
C MET A 150 21.81 4.50 -21.59
N ASP A 151 20.89 4.41 -20.63
CA ASP A 151 20.71 3.28 -19.69
C ASP A 151 21.85 3.12 -18.65
N ALA A 152 22.71 4.13 -18.51
CA ALA A 152 23.82 4.08 -17.56
C ALA A 152 23.41 4.41 -16.12
N GLU A 153 22.31 5.14 -15.95
CA GLU A 153 21.79 5.56 -14.63
C GLU A 153 20.29 5.46 -14.57
N SER A 154 19.75 5.08 -13.41
CA SER A 154 18.33 5.25 -13.13
C SER A 154 18.06 6.68 -12.64
N PRO A 155 17.11 7.41 -13.24
CA PRO A 155 16.80 8.77 -12.84
C PRO A 155 16.15 8.84 -11.46
N MET A 156 15.43 7.77 -11.05
CA MET A 156 14.63 7.73 -9.83
C MET A 156 14.41 6.28 -9.37
N ALA A 157 14.08 6.10 -8.11
CA ALA A 157 13.43 4.88 -7.68
C ALA A 157 11.98 4.90 -8.20
N LEU A 158 11.55 3.80 -8.83
CA LEU A 158 10.19 3.65 -9.32
C LEU A 158 9.54 2.43 -8.72
N ILE A 159 8.35 2.60 -8.14
CA ILE A 159 7.61 1.56 -7.48
C ILE A 159 6.20 1.50 -8.07
N LEU A 160 5.89 0.43 -8.79
CA LEU A 160 4.53 0.15 -9.24
C LEU A 160 3.83 -0.71 -8.19
N VAL A 161 2.69 -0.26 -7.71
CA VAL A 161 1.87 -0.97 -6.73
C VAL A 161 0.55 -1.36 -7.38
N GLY A 162 0.16 -2.62 -7.29
CA GLY A 162 -1.08 -3.07 -7.93
C GLY A 162 -1.59 -4.41 -7.40
N GLN A 163 -2.70 -4.86 -7.97
CA GLN A 163 -3.22 -6.19 -7.73
C GLN A 163 -2.39 -7.24 -8.48
N VAL A 164 -2.66 -8.52 -8.24
CA VAL A 164 -1.89 -9.63 -8.84
C VAL A 164 -1.89 -9.60 -10.37
N GLU A 165 -2.97 -9.09 -10.96
CA GLU A 165 -3.14 -8.92 -12.41
C GLU A 165 -2.06 -8.02 -13.03
N LEU A 166 -1.46 -7.11 -12.25
CA LEU A 166 -0.30 -6.32 -12.72
C LEU A 166 0.86 -7.24 -13.10
N TRP A 167 1.17 -8.20 -12.23
CA TRP A 167 2.26 -9.13 -12.50
C TRP A 167 1.93 -10.09 -13.63
N ASP A 168 0.70 -10.60 -13.69
CA ASP A 168 0.23 -11.46 -14.78
C ASP A 168 0.33 -10.74 -16.14
N LYS A 169 -0.08 -9.47 -16.18
CA LYS A 169 0.09 -8.60 -17.35
C LYS A 169 1.56 -8.48 -17.75
N LEU A 170 2.46 -8.22 -16.80
CA LEU A 170 3.89 -8.06 -17.05
C LEU A 170 4.58 -9.37 -17.49
N GLN A 171 3.98 -10.53 -17.22
CA GLN A 171 4.47 -11.83 -17.70
C GLN A 171 4.23 -12.06 -19.20
N LEU A 172 3.27 -11.35 -19.81
CA LEU A 172 2.99 -11.48 -21.23
C LEU A 172 4.20 -11.07 -22.08
N GLN A 173 4.39 -11.73 -23.23
CA GLN A 173 5.52 -11.50 -24.13
C GLN A 173 5.62 -10.04 -24.59
N SER A 174 4.47 -9.36 -24.76
CA SER A 174 4.41 -7.94 -25.14
C SER A 174 5.03 -6.97 -24.14
N TYR A 175 5.26 -7.41 -22.89
CA TYR A 175 5.84 -6.60 -21.82
C TYR A 175 7.25 -7.06 -21.39
N THR A 176 7.87 -7.95 -22.16
CA THR A 176 9.22 -8.48 -21.84
C THR A 176 10.24 -7.35 -21.62
N ALA A 177 10.21 -6.31 -22.43
CA ALA A 177 11.17 -5.21 -22.35
C ALA A 177 11.06 -4.40 -21.04
N ILE A 178 9.84 -4.19 -20.51
CA ILE A 178 9.68 -3.54 -19.21
C ILE A 178 10.00 -4.51 -18.07
N ARG A 179 9.57 -5.77 -18.18
CA ARG A 179 9.84 -6.79 -17.16
C ARG A 179 11.33 -7.00 -16.91
N GLN A 180 12.16 -6.97 -17.96
CA GLN A 180 13.62 -7.07 -17.82
C GLN A 180 14.28 -5.92 -17.08
N ARG A 181 13.57 -4.79 -16.90
CA ARG A 181 14.03 -3.64 -16.12
C ARG A 181 13.59 -3.66 -14.66
N ILE A 182 12.74 -4.61 -14.30
CA ILE A 182 12.29 -4.76 -12.92
C ILE A 182 13.41 -5.42 -12.12
N ASP A 183 14.00 -4.65 -11.21
CA ASP A 183 15.08 -5.13 -10.34
C ASP A 183 14.54 -5.95 -9.18
N MET A 184 13.31 -5.64 -8.71
CA MET A 184 12.76 -6.25 -7.50
C MET A 184 11.25 -6.44 -7.59
N GLN A 185 10.78 -7.57 -7.09
CA GLN A 185 9.37 -7.88 -6.91
C GLN A 185 9.08 -8.12 -5.43
N CYS A 186 8.02 -7.50 -4.93
CA CYS A 186 7.45 -7.76 -3.61
C CYS A 186 6.04 -8.30 -3.77
N LYS A 187 5.78 -9.50 -3.24
CA LYS A 187 4.46 -10.11 -3.25
C LYS A 187 3.88 -10.07 -1.85
N MET A 188 2.88 -9.23 -1.65
CA MET A 188 2.15 -9.17 -0.40
C MET A 188 1.12 -10.30 -0.31
N GLN A 189 1.15 -11.00 0.80
CA GLN A 189 0.26 -12.14 1.07
C GLN A 189 -0.83 -11.72 2.07
N GLN A 190 -1.92 -12.45 2.07
CA GLN A 190 -2.93 -12.37 3.12
C GLN A 190 -2.35 -12.94 4.42
N LEU A 191 -2.89 -12.50 5.55
CA LEU A 191 -2.48 -12.98 6.85
C LEU A 191 -2.92 -14.44 7.03
N ASP A 192 -2.03 -15.26 7.54
CA ASP A 192 -2.43 -16.58 8.02
C ASP A 192 -3.23 -16.47 9.33
N ARG A 193 -3.75 -17.60 9.82
CA ARG A 193 -4.58 -17.62 11.03
C ARG A 193 -3.87 -17.05 12.26
N ALA A 194 -2.60 -17.37 12.46
CA ALA A 194 -1.82 -16.91 13.60
C ALA A 194 -1.48 -15.42 13.49
N GLN A 195 -1.12 -14.97 12.30
CA GLN A 195 -0.87 -13.56 12.00
C GLN A 195 -2.14 -12.72 12.15
N MET A 196 -3.30 -13.26 11.76
CA MET A 196 -4.57 -12.57 11.93
C MET A 196 -4.93 -12.39 13.42
N ASP A 197 -4.71 -13.41 14.25
CA ASP A 197 -4.93 -13.30 15.69
C ASP A 197 -4.04 -12.20 16.29
N ALA A 198 -2.74 -12.19 15.96
CA ALA A 198 -1.82 -11.16 16.41
C ALA A 198 -2.21 -9.76 15.87
N TYR A 199 -2.72 -9.68 14.64
CA TYR A 199 -3.24 -8.46 14.03
C TYR A 199 -4.44 -7.90 14.81
N ILE A 200 -5.43 -8.76 15.15
CA ILE A 200 -6.61 -8.36 15.93
C ILE A 200 -6.17 -7.88 17.31
N ARG A 201 -5.32 -8.62 18.01
CA ARG A 201 -4.78 -8.23 19.32
C ARG A 201 -4.08 -6.89 19.26
N ARG A 202 -3.22 -6.65 18.26
CA ARG A 202 -2.52 -5.37 18.10
C ARG A 202 -3.47 -4.19 17.95
N HIS A 203 -4.57 -4.35 17.20
CA HIS A 203 -5.59 -3.31 17.06
C HIS A 203 -6.35 -3.04 18.36
N LEU A 204 -6.64 -4.08 19.15
CA LEU A 204 -7.28 -3.93 20.46
C LEU A 204 -6.34 -3.29 21.49
N GLU A 205 -5.06 -3.67 21.50
CA GLU A 205 -4.03 -3.03 22.33
C GLU A 205 -3.90 -1.54 22.00
N TYR A 206 -3.84 -1.19 20.70
CA TYR A 206 -3.83 0.21 20.26
C TYR A 206 -5.05 0.98 20.75
N ALA A 207 -6.20 0.32 20.80
CA ALA A 207 -7.44 0.91 21.34
C ALA A 207 -7.46 1.03 22.86
N GLY A 208 -6.47 0.46 23.58
CA GLY A 208 -6.40 0.50 25.03
C GLY A 208 -7.13 -0.66 25.72
N SER A 209 -7.47 -1.74 24.99
CA SER A 209 -8.12 -2.91 25.61
C SER A 209 -7.14 -3.69 26.47
N ALA A 210 -7.50 -3.93 27.73
CA ALA A 210 -6.76 -4.80 28.66
C ALA A 210 -7.29 -6.25 28.68
N HIS A 211 -8.38 -6.55 27.96
CA HIS A 211 -9.07 -7.82 28.02
C HIS A 211 -9.28 -8.43 26.64
N GLU A 212 -9.36 -9.76 26.58
CA GLU A 212 -9.81 -10.45 25.39
C GLU A 212 -11.28 -10.14 25.11
N ILE A 213 -11.56 -9.68 23.89
CA ILE A 213 -12.92 -9.30 23.45
C ILE A 213 -13.48 -10.35 22.50
N PHE A 214 -12.64 -10.98 21.68
CA PHE A 214 -13.02 -12.03 20.74
C PHE A 214 -12.62 -13.40 21.30
N SER A 215 -13.53 -14.37 21.33
CA SER A 215 -13.17 -15.76 21.62
C SER A 215 -12.34 -16.37 20.49
N ASP A 216 -11.63 -17.47 20.76
CA ASP A 216 -10.87 -18.19 19.73
C ASP A 216 -11.75 -18.67 18.57
N GLU A 217 -12.99 -19.09 18.88
CA GLU A 217 -13.99 -19.51 17.90
C GLU A 217 -14.49 -18.32 17.07
N ALA A 218 -14.62 -17.13 17.67
CA ALA A 218 -14.95 -15.90 16.95
C ALA A 218 -13.84 -15.52 15.98
N VAL A 219 -12.57 -15.57 16.42
CA VAL A 219 -11.41 -15.32 15.57
C VAL A 219 -11.35 -16.34 14.41
N GLU A 220 -11.66 -17.61 14.67
CA GLU A 220 -11.74 -18.64 13.62
C GLU A 220 -12.85 -18.33 12.60
N ALA A 221 -14.02 -17.88 13.06
CA ALA A 221 -15.12 -17.50 12.18
C ALA A 221 -14.76 -16.28 11.31
N ILE A 222 -14.06 -15.29 11.87
CA ILE A 222 -13.55 -14.13 11.14
C ILE A 222 -12.52 -14.58 10.09
N TYR A 223 -11.63 -15.53 10.41
CA TYR A 223 -10.64 -16.04 9.48
C TYR A 223 -11.28 -16.72 8.27
N ARG A 224 -12.26 -17.58 8.51
CA ARG A 224 -13.01 -18.27 7.44
C ARG A 224 -13.72 -17.31 6.50
N TYR A 225 -14.23 -16.22 7.02
CA TYR A 225 -14.88 -15.17 6.24
C TYR A 225 -13.87 -14.33 5.45
N SER A 226 -12.81 -13.88 6.11
CA SER A 226 -11.87 -12.89 5.56
C SER A 226 -10.80 -13.50 4.67
N GLY A 227 -10.47 -14.79 4.83
CA GLY A 227 -9.33 -15.44 4.20
C GLY A 227 -8.00 -14.75 4.50
N GLY A 228 -7.90 -14.00 5.62
CA GLY A 228 -6.72 -13.24 5.99
C GLY A 228 -6.63 -11.84 5.38
N SER A 229 -7.66 -11.37 4.68
CA SER A 229 -7.72 -10.01 4.15
C SER A 229 -7.91 -9.00 5.27
N ALA A 230 -6.92 -8.14 5.54
CA ALA A 230 -6.97 -7.11 6.58
C ALA A 230 -8.21 -6.20 6.47
N ARG A 231 -8.63 -5.88 5.24
CA ARG A 231 -9.85 -5.08 5.00
C ARG A 231 -11.11 -5.79 5.49
N LEU A 232 -11.24 -7.10 5.20
CA LEU A 232 -12.40 -7.89 5.62
C LEU A 232 -12.34 -8.20 7.12
N ILE A 233 -11.15 -8.41 7.69
CA ILE A 233 -10.96 -8.56 9.13
C ILE A 233 -11.45 -7.30 9.85
N ASN A 234 -10.99 -6.11 9.43
CA ASN A 234 -11.41 -4.86 10.04
C ASN A 234 -12.93 -4.68 9.97
N LYS A 235 -13.54 -4.99 8.81
CA LYS A 235 -14.99 -4.90 8.62
C LYS A 235 -15.73 -5.84 9.57
N ALA A 236 -15.32 -7.11 9.63
CA ALA A 236 -15.95 -8.12 10.49
C ALA A 236 -15.78 -7.78 11.98
N CYS A 237 -14.57 -7.39 12.41
CA CYS A 237 -14.32 -7.02 13.80
C CYS A 237 -15.14 -5.79 14.21
N THR A 238 -15.15 -4.73 13.39
CA THR A 238 -15.92 -3.51 13.71
C THR A 238 -17.40 -3.78 13.80
N SER A 239 -18.00 -4.49 12.82
CA SER A 239 -19.43 -4.83 12.85
C SER A 239 -19.76 -5.74 14.04
N SER A 240 -18.89 -6.69 14.39
CA SER A 240 -19.09 -7.56 15.56
C SER A 240 -19.03 -6.79 16.88
N LEU A 241 -18.14 -5.82 17.03
CA LEU A 241 -18.09 -4.92 18.19
C LEU A 241 -19.35 -4.08 18.33
N ILE A 242 -19.85 -3.52 17.22
CA ILE A 242 -21.11 -2.77 17.21
C ILE A 242 -22.28 -3.67 17.63
N PHE A 243 -22.38 -4.87 17.06
CA PHE A 243 -23.41 -5.84 17.39
C PHE A 243 -23.35 -6.26 18.86
N GLY A 244 -22.16 -6.54 19.40
CA GLY A 244 -21.95 -6.88 20.79
C GLY A 244 -22.38 -5.75 21.74
N CYS A 245 -22.02 -4.52 21.43
CA CYS A 245 -22.44 -3.33 22.18
C CYS A 245 -23.99 -3.20 22.21
N GLN A 246 -24.63 -3.35 21.06
CA GLN A 246 -26.10 -3.28 20.96
C GLN A 246 -26.83 -4.37 21.79
N ASN A 247 -26.20 -5.54 21.95
CA ASN A 247 -26.73 -6.66 22.69
C ASN A 247 -26.18 -6.78 24.12
N GLY A 248 -25.42 -5.80 24.60
CA GLY A 248 -24.83 -5.78 25.94
C GLY A 248 -23.79 -6.89 26.19
N LYS A 249 -23.15 -7.41 25.14
CA LYS A 249 -22.16 -8.49 25.21
C LYS A 249 -20.74 -7.92 25.17
N ARG A 250 -19.97 -8.19 26.22
CA ARG A 250 -18.57 -7.75 26.31
C ARG A 250 -17.58 -8.70 25.63
N ILE A 251 -17.97 -9.96 25.45
CA ILE A 251 -17.19 -10.98 24.74
C ILE A 251 -17.97 -11.34 23.47
N ILE A 252 -17.26 -11.33 22.35
CA ILE A 252 -17.78 -11.69 21.03
C ILE A 252 -17.49 -13.16 20.78
N ASP A 253 -18.52 -13.97 20.60
CA ASP A 253 -18.43 -15.38 20.25
C ASP A 253 -18.63 -15.62 18.73
N ASP A 254 -18.45 -16.86 18.30
CA ASP A 254 -18.58 -17.26 16.90
C ASP A 254 -20.00 -17.11 16.37
N HIS A 255 -21.01 -17.29 17.22
CA HIS A 255 -22.42 -17.15 16.85
C HIS A 255 -22.72 -15.68 16.47
N MET A 256 -22.23 -14.74 17.26
CA MET A 256 -22.39 -13.31 16.99
C MET A 256 -21.69 -12.92 15.69
N VAL A 257 -20.45 -13.39 15.46
CA VAL A 257 -19.71 -13.15 14.22
C VAL A 257 -20.46 -13.70 13.01
N LYS A 258 -20.99 -14.91 13.09
CA LYS A 258 -21.79 -15.54 12.02
C LYS A 258 -23.07 -14.75 11.72
N LEU A 259 -23.77 -14.25 12.75
CA LEU A 259 -24.95 -13.41 12.55
C LEU A 259 -24.61 -12.12 11.80
N VAL A 260 -23.51 -11.46 12.19
CA VAL A 260 -23.04 -10.25 11.54
C VAL A 260 -22.63 -10.50 10.08
N ILE A 261 -21.88 -11.58 9.83
CA ILE A 261 -21.45 -11.94 8.47
C ILE A 261 -22.67 -12.19 7.58
N ASN A 262 -23.62 -12.99 8.03
CA ASN A 262 -24.79 -13.36 7.23
C ASN A 262 -25.81 -12.22 7.06
N GLY A 263 -25.88 -11.30 8.02
CA GLY A 263 -26.87 -10.21 8.01
C GLY A 263 -26.36 -8.92 7.35
N GLU A 264 -25.10 -8.56 7.56
CA GLU A 264 -24.58 -7.23 7.18
C GLU A 264 -23.44 -7.28 6.16
N LEU A 265 -22.75 -8.42 6.03
CA LEU A 265 -21.52 -8.50 5.26
C LEU A 265 -21.59 -9.40 4.01
N SER A 266 -22.71 -10.12 3.85
CA SER A 266 -22.97 -11.01 2.71
C SER A 266 -23.27 -10.26 1.41
#